data_0af8bc729fccc5ff74acafce08df7d4d
#
_entry.id   0af8bc729fccc5ff74acafce08df7d4d
#
_cell.length_a   1.000
_cell.length_b   1.000
_cell.length_c   1.000
_cell.angle_alpha   90.00
_cell.angle_beta   90.00
_cell.angle_gamma   90.00
#
_symmetry.space_group_name_H-M   'P 1'
#
loop_
_entity.id
_entity.type
_entity.pdbx_description
1 polymer ?
#
loop_
_entity_poly.entity_id
_entity_poly.type
_entity_poly.pdbx_seq_one_letter_code
_entity_poly.pdbx_strand_id
1 'polypeptide(L)'
;MKKTTLIYVFSILIVFCRCEKPSDCIESSGATITKDFIVSSFTRIDVEAGIEVILTEGSEYKVQIQTGENLIENVAVSQDATTLYLTDNATCNWVREYGQTKALITAPN
;
A
#
# COMPACT_ATOMS: atom_id res chain seq x y z
N MET A 1 -45.34 26.26 14.46
CA MET A 1 -45.26 25.00 13.69
C MET A 1 -44.28 25.08 12.55
N LYS A 2 -44.26 26.13 11.74
CA LYS A 2 -43.34 26.28 10.62
C LYS A 2 -41.87 26.37 11.07
N LYS A 3 -41.60 26.96 12.23
CA LYS A 3 -40.26 27.08 12.77
C LYS A 3 -39.68 25.74 13.21
N THR A 4 -40.50 24.88 13.74
CA THR A 4 -40.10 23.56 14.21
C THR A 4 -39.70 22.66 13.03
N THR A 5 -40.48 22.72 11.95
CA THR A 5 -40.22 21.96 10.73
C THR A 5 -38.89 22.42 10.07
N LEU A 6 -38.63 23.72 10.11
CA LEU A 6 -37.42 24.30 9.55
C LEU A 6 -36.17 23.82 10.33
N ILE A 7 -36.27 23.72 11.65
CA ILE A 7 -35.19 23.23 12.52
C ILE A 7 -34.89 21.75 12.22
N TYR A 8 -35.90 20.94 11.98
CA TYR A 8 -35.70 19.54 11.63
C TYR A 8 -35.02 19.36 10.26
N VAL A 9 -35.44 20.14 9.31
CA VAL A 9 -34.80 20.11 7.96
C VAL A 9 -33.35 20.55 8.04
N PHE A 10 -33.04 21.55 8.84
CA PHE A 10 -31.68 22.01 9.04
C PHE A 10 -30.82 20.98 9.75
N SER A 11 -31.40 20.30 10.75
CA SER A 11 -30.69 19.24 11.48
C SER A 11 -30.38 18.03 10.59
N ILE A 12 -31.28 17.68 9.69
CA ILE A 12 -31.07 16.59 8.75
C ILE A 12 -29.98 16.94 7.75
N LEU A 13 -29.92 18.20 7.30
CA LEU A 13 -28.89 18.66 6.38
C LEU A 13 -27.47 18.56 6.98
N ILE A 14 -27.34 18.80 8.27
CA ILE A 14 -26.04 18.71 8.97
C ILE A 14 -25.52 17.26 8.96
N VAL A 15 -26.41 16.28 9.03
CA VAL A 15 -26.01 14.87 9.02
C VAL A 15 -25.42 14.45 7.67
N PHE A 16 -25.87 15.06 6.58
CA PHE A 16 -25.35 14.78 5.24
C PHE A 16 -24.03 15.48 4.93
N CYS A 17 -23.59 16.42 5.77
CA CYS A 17 -22.32 17.12 5.59
C CYS A 17 -21.13 16.37 6.18
N ARG A 18 -21.29 15.14 6.58
CA ARG A 18 -20.14 14.29 6.94
C ARG A 18 -19.44 13.84 5.67
N CYS A 19 -18.60 14.69 5.20
CA CYS A 19 -17.70 14.37 4.09
C CYS A 19 -16.79 13.21 4.50
N GLU A 20 -16.44 12.40 3.52
CA GLU A 20 -15.46 11.35 3.71
C GLU A 20 -14.21 11.91 4.36
N LYS A 21 -13.70 11.18 5.30
CA LYS A 21 -12.56 11.62 6.09
C LYS A 21 -11.30 11.67 5.25
N PRO A 22 -10.61 12.79 5.20
CA PRO A 22 -9.25 12.81 4.65
C PRO A 22 -8.28 11.95 5.47
N SER A 23 -8.75 11.39 6.57
CA SER A 23 -7.98 10.50 7.43
C SER A 23 -7.56 9.18 6.80
N ASP A 24 -8.11 8.79 5.66
CA ASP A 24 -7.70 7.58 4.97
C ASP A 24 -6.22 7.65 4.56
N CYS A 25 -5.72 8.85 4.29
CA CYS A 25 -4.33 9.06 3.93
C CYS A 25 -3.37 9.10 5.11
N ILE A 26 -3.86 9.35 6.32
CA ILE A 26 -3.06 9.39 7.54
C ILE A 26 -3.38 8.23 8.48
N GLU A 27 -4.11 7.25 7.98
CA GLU A 27 -4.43 6.05 8.73
C GLU A 27 -3.18 5.24 9.03
N SER A 28 -3.17 4.60 10.18
CA SER A 28 -2.06 3.73 10.58
C SER A 28 -1.85 2.61 9.56
N SER A 29 -0.59 2.28 9.31
CA SER A 29 -0.23 1.16 8.45
C SER A 29 -0.61 -0.20 9.05
N GLY A 30 -0.88 -0.25 10.35
CA GLY A 30 -1.18 -1.48 11.07
C GLY A 30 0.07 -2.23 11.48
N ALA A 31 -0.11 -3.45 11.95
CA ALA A 31 1.00 -4.31 12.34
C ALA A 31 1.84 -4.68 11.11
N THR A 32 3.14 -4.80 11.31
CA THR A 32 4.05 -5.21 10.22
C THR A 32 3.85 -6.69 9.93
N ILE A 33 3.61 -7.01 8.67
CA ILE A 33 3.47 -8.39 8.18
C ILE A 33 4.42 -8.64 7.03
N THR A 34 4.68 -9.89 6.76
CA THR A 34 5.52 -10.32 5.64
C THR A 34 4.71 -11.28 4.77
N LYS A 35 4.66 -11.01 3.48
CA LYS A 35 3.96 -11.84 2.52
C LYS A 35 4.93 -12.36 1.46
N ASP A 36 4.87 -13.67 1.21
CA ASP A 36 5.69 -14.31 0.20
C ASP A 36 4.98 -14.26 -1.16
N PHE A 37 5.75 -14.04 -2.21
CA PHE A 37 5.29 -14.08 -3.59
C PHE A 37 6.07 -15.12 -4.36
N ILE A 38 5.35 -15.90 -5.16
CA ILE A 38 5.95 -16.90 -6.03
C ILE A 38 6.44 -16.19 -7.29
N VAL A 39 7.73 -16.32 -7.59
CA VAL A 39 8.34 -15.68 -8.76
C VAL A 39 9.19 -16.68 -9.53
N SER A 40 9.34 -16.43 -10.84
CA SER A 40 10.27 -17.13 -11.70
C SER A 40 11.60 -16.40 -11.73
N SER A 41 12.56 -16.92 -12.49
CA SER A 41 13.83 -16.25 -12.67
C SER A 41 13.67 -14.86 -13.31
N PHE A 42 14.49 -13.94 -12.87
CA PHE A 42 14.53 -12.58 -13.40
C PHE A 42 15.97 -12.09 -13.44
N THR A 43 16.25 -11.15 -14.31
CA THR A 43 17.57 -10.52 -14.41
C THR A 43 17.52 -9.03 -14.12
N ARG A 44 16.31 -8.47 -14.00
CA ARG A 44 16.09 -7.05 -13.81
C ARG A 44 15.02 -6.84 -12.77
N ILE A 45 15.20 -5.81 -11.95
CA ILE A 45 14.21 -5.41 -10.94
C ILE A 45 13.84 -3.96 -11.20
N ASP A 46 12.55 -3.71 -11.37
CA ASP A 46 12.01 -2.37 -11.53
C ASP A 46 11.12 -2.07 -10.32
N VAL A 47 11.52 -1.10 -9.54
CA VAL A 47 10.88 -0.79 -8.26
C VAL A 47 10.36 0.64 -8.27
N GLU A 48 9.10 0.80 -7.94
CA GLU A 48 8.49 2.12 -7.78
C GLU A 48 9.05 2.83 -6.55
N ALA A 49 9.10 4.15 -6.62
CA ALA A 49 9.56 4.98 -5.49
C ALA A 49 8.74 4.72 -4.24
N GLY A 50 9.39 4.70 -3.09
CA GLY A 50 8.76 4.44 -1.80
C GLY A 50 8.91 3.02 -1.31
N ILE A 51 9.38 2.10 -2.14
CA ILE A 51 9.66 0.73 -1.74
C ILE A 51 11.17 0.57 -1.56
N GLU A 52 11.58 0.16 -0.36
CA GLU A 52 12.98 -0.16 -0.08
C GLU A 52 13.28 -1.58 -0.50
N VAL A 53 14.33 -1.78 -1.27
CA VAL A 53 14.74 -3.10 -1.73
C VAL A 53 15.95 -3.57 -0.95
N ILE A 54 15.86 -4.77 -0.40
CA ILE A 54 16.98 -5.46 0.24
C ILE A 54 17.25 -6.71 -0.59
N LEU A 55 18.34 -6.68 -1.32
CA LEU A 55 18.73 -7.78 -2.20
C LEU A 55 19.72 -8.69 -1.49
N THR A 56 19.43 -9.97 -1.46
CA THR A 56 20.27 -10.98 -0.83
C THR A 56 20.60 -12.05 -1.86
N GLU A 57 21.85 -12.46 -1.90
CA GLU A 57 22.28 -13.58 -2.73
C GLU A 57 21.85 -14.90 -2.10
N GLY A 58 21.27 -15.78 -2.89
CA GLY A 58 20.83 -17.08 -2.43
C GLY A 58 20.68 -18.04 -3.61
N SER A 59 20.30 -19.28 -3.31
CA SER A 59 20.18 -20.33 -4.33
C SER A 59 18.87 -20.29 -5.11
N GLU A 60 17.90 -19.53 -4.66
CA GLU A 60 16.57 -19.48 -5.23
C GLU A 60 16.11 -18.04 -5.51
N TYR A 61 15.15 -17.92 -6.42
CA TYR A 61 14.45 -16.65 -6.64
C TYR A 61 13.31 -16.56 -5.66
N LYS A 62 13.32 -15.55 -4.80
CA LYS A 62 12.33 -15.38 -3.78
C LYS A 62 12.03 -13.90 -3.57
N VAL A 63 10.75 -13.56 -3.39
CA VAL A 63 10.33 -12.21 -3.08
C VAL A 63 9.41 -12.23 -1.87
N GLN A 64 9.76 -11.44 -0.88
CA GLN A 64 8.94 -11.23 0.30
C GLN A 64 8.69 -9.74 0.43
N ILE A 65 7.43 -9.37 0.66
CA ILE A 65 7.08 -7.97 0.92
C ILE A 65 6.75 -7.82 2.39
N GLN A 66 7.47 -6.93 3.05
CA GLN A 66 7.26 -6.59 4.45
C GLN A 66 6.69 -5.18 4.53
N THR A 67 5.49 -5.06 5.05
CA THR A 67 4.81 -3.77 5.17
C THR A 67 3.70 -3.87 6.22
N GLY A 68 3.01 -2.77 6.48
CA GLY A 68 1.85 -2.79 7.37
C GLY A 68 0.70 -3.60 6.77
N GLU A 69 -0.07 -4.25 7.62
CA GLU A 69 -1.20 -5.08 7.20
C GLU A 69 -2.24 -4.30 6.40
N ASN A 70 -2.35 -3.00 6.65
CA ASN A 70 -3.28 -2.13 5.92
C ASN A 70 -2.72 -1.65 4.58
N LEU A 71 -1.46 -1.91 4.30
CA LEU A 71 -0.77 -1.47 3.09
C LEU A 71 -0.50 -2.60 2.10
N ILE A 72 -0.49 -3.83 2.57
CA ILE A 72 -0.05 -4.99 1.78
C ILE A 72 -0.88 -5.20 0.52
N GLU A 73 -2.16 -4.91 0.56
CA GLU A 73 -3.05 -5.06 -0.60
C GLU A 73 -2.72 -4.10 -1.74
N ASN A 74 -2.05 -2.99 -1.43
CA ASN A 74 -1.69 -2.00 -2.42
C ASN A 74 -0.37 -2.31 -3.12
N VAL A 75 0.40 -3.23 -2.58
CA VAL A 75 1.68 -3.62 -3.17
C VAL A 75 1.44 -4.71 -4.20
N ALA A 76 1.85 -4.45 -5.43
CA ALA A 76 1.73 -5.40 -6.52
C ALA A 76 3.11 -5.90 -6.94
N VAL A 77 3.20 -7.22 -7.07
CA VAL A 77 4.39 -7.89 -7.59
C VAL A 77 3.98 -8.53 -8.91
N SER A 78 4.60 -8.12 -9.98
CA SER A 78 4.36 -8.67 -11.31
C SER A 78 5.67 -9.01 -11.99
N GLN A 79 5.60 -9.81 -13.01
CA GLN A 79 6.78 -10.32 -13.67
C GLN A 79 6.56 -10.43 -15.17
N ASP A 80 7.47 -9.88 -15.93
CA ASP A 80 7.63 -10.07 -17.35
C ASP A 80 8.72 -11.13 -17.57
N ALA A 81 9.04 -11.47 -18.80
CA ALA A 81 9.99 -12.53 -19.15
C ALA A 81 11.30 -12.47 -18.35
N THR A 82 11.84 -11.27 -18.13
CA THR A 82 13.11 -11.10 -17.44
C THR A 82 13.07 -10.06 -16.32
N THR A 83 11.97 -9.35 -16.17
CA THR A 83 11.89 -8.22 -15.26
C THR A 83 10.87 -8.46 -14.16
N LEU A 84 11.28 -8.23 -12.93
CA LEU A 84 10.42 -8.21 -11.76
C LEU A 84 9.99 -6.77 -11.50
N TYR A 85 8.68 -6.55 -11.43
CA TYR A 85 8.10 -5.23 -11.18
C TYR A 85 7.48 -5.18 -9.79
N LEU A 86 7.85 -4.17 -9.03
CA LEU A 86 7.29 -3.91 -7.71
C LEU A 86 6.64 -2.53 -7.73
N THR A 87 5.34 -2.48 -7.49
CA THR A 87 4.58 -1.23 -7.50
C THR A 87 3.77 -1.10 -6.22
N ASP A 88 3.54 0.13 -5.83
CA ASP A 88 2.68 0.47 -4.71
C ASP A 88 1.57 1.38 -5.22
N ASN A 89 0.37 0.86 -5.29
CA ASN A 89 -0.80 1.54 -5.84
C ASN A 89 -1.56 2.36 -4.80
N ALA A 90 -1.00 2.55 -3.62
CA ALA A 90 -1.62 3.35 -2.59
C ALA A 90 -1.74 4.81 -3.02
N THR A 91 -2.94 5.37 -2.90
CA THR A 91 -3.22 6.74 -3.31
C THR A 91 -2.63 7.79 -2.38
N CYS A 92 -2.20 7.38 -1.20
CA CYS A 92 -1.73 8.27 -0.15
C CYS A 92 -0.23 8.14 0.14
N ASN A 93 0.55 7.71 -0.84
CA ASN A 93 1.99 7.50 -0.67
C ASN A 93 2.76 8.73 -0.20
N TRP A 94 2.30 9.90 -0.58
CA TRP A 94 2.97 11.16 -0.25
C TRP A 94 2.94 11.52 1.24
N VAL A 95 2.06 10.90 2.04
CA VAL A 95 1.98 11.16 3.50
C VAL A 95 2.67 10.09 4.33
N ARG A 96 3.19 9.04 3.69
CA ARG A 96 3.84 7.94 4.40
C ARG A 96 5.33 8.16 4.50
N GLU A 97 5.90 7.65 5.59
CA GLU A 97 7.34 7.65 5.74
C GLU A 97 7.98 6.72 4.72
N TYR A 98 9.12 7.13 4.22
CA TYR A 98 9.90 6.31 3.31
C TYR A 98 10.41 5.06 4.03
N GLY A 99 10.34 3.92 3.35
CA GLY A 99 10.85 2.67 3.89
C GLY A 99 9.87 1.86 4.74
N GLN A 100 8.60 2.27 4.81
CA GLN A 100 7.58 1.45 5.48
C GLN A 100 7.31 0.15 4.74
N THR A 101 7.51 0.13 3.43
CA THR A 101 7.37 -1.05 2.59
C THR A 101 8.74 -1.50 2.14
N LYS A 102 9.08 -2.73 2.47
CA LYS A 102 10.36 -3.34 2.13
C LYS A 102 10.15 -4.56 1.27
N ALA A 103 10.94 -4.66 0.22
CA ALA A 103 10.98 -5.84 -0.62
C ALA A 103 12.27 -6.62 -0.32
N LEU A 104 12.11 -7.79 0.25
CA LEU A 104 13.22 -8.69 0.56
C LEU A 104 13.35 -9.66 -0.61
N ILE A 105 14.35 -9.44 -1.44
CA ILE A 105 14.52 -10.19 -2.69
C ILE A 105 15.76 -11.07 -2.57
N THR A 106 15.58 -12.35 -2.84
CA THR A 106 16.66 -13.31 -2.90
C THR A 106 16.80 -13.79 -4.34
N ALA A 107 18.01 -13.82 -4.83
CA ALA A 107 18.30 -14.26 -6.19
C ALA A 107 19.71 -14.84 -6.26
N PRO A 108 19.96 -15.78 -7.18
CA PRO A 108 21.30 -16.25 -7.48
C PRO A 108 22.14 -15.14 -8.12
N ASN A 109 23.42 -15.18 -7.87
CA ASN A 109 24.33 -14.20 -8.44
C ASN A 109 24.52 -14.47 -9.94
#